data_473b37a3d484c730052187a9a3611a84
#
_entry.id   473b37a3d484c730052187a9a3611a84
#
_cell.length_a   1.000
_cell.length_b   1.000
_cell.length_c   1.000
_cell.angle_alpha   90.00
_cell.angle_beta   90.00
_cell.angle_gamma   90.00
#
_symmetry.space_group_name_H-M   'P 1'
#
loop_
_entity.id
_entity.type
_entity.pdbx_description
1 polymer ?
#
loop_
_entity_poly.entity_id
_entity_poly.type
_entity_poly.pdbx_seq_one_letter_code
_entity_poly.pdbx_strand_id
1 'polypeptide(L)'
;MKIIYVAVFTETSTNTPQANAFEKLGHDVIRYDFKEKLKEFSDSATLRDDDLINICVSENPDLLLFSKGVGIDSSIISTCQDICHVALWYMDPMINVDEKLLQKITQVNSVFYTAPAVYR
;
A
#
# COMPACT_ATOMS: atom_id res chain seq x y z
N MET A 1 4.12 15.87 3.59
CA MET A 1 3.68 14.87 4.56
C MET A 1 4.60 13.65 4.52
N LYS A 2 4.57 12.84 5.56
CA LYS A 2 5.31 11.58 5.59
C LYS A 2 4.40 10.46 5.08
N ILE A 3 4.85 9.75 4.05
CA ILE A 3 4.09 8.68 3.38
C ILE A 3 4.89 7.38 3.47
N ILE A 4 4.25 6.31 3.94
CA ILE A 4 4.78 4.96 3.75
C ILE A 4 4.06 4.39 2.53
N TYR A 5 4.80 4.08 1.49
CA TYR A 5 4.24 3.54 0.24
C TYR A 5 4.58 2.05 0.13
N VAL A 6 3.57 1.22 0.31
CA VAL A 6 3.69 -0.25 0.23
C VAL A 6 3.39 -0.70 -1.19
N ALA A 7 4.42 -1.13 -1.90
CA ALA A 7 4.32 -1.47 -3.31
C ALA A 7 5.50 -2.35 -3.74
N VAL A 8 5.59 -2.61 -5.03
CA VAL A 8 6.76 -3.23 -5.66
C VAL A 8 7.52 -2.16 -6.41
N PHE A 9 8.80 -1.96 -6.06
CA PHE A 9 9.64 -0.89 -6.61
C PHE A 9 10.74 -1.49 -7.50
N THR A 10 10.35 -1.95 -8.69
CA THR A 10 11.29 -2.40 -9.72
C THR A 10 11.44 -1.32 -10.80
N GLU A 11 12.43 -1.47 -11.67
CA GLU A 11 12.65 -0.54 -12.78
C GLU A 11 11.44 -0.43 -13.71
N THR A 12 10.67 -1.51 -13.84
CA THR A 12 9.51 -1.57 -14.74
C THR A 12 8.18 -1.31 -14.05
N SER A 13 8.16 -1.16 -12.72
CA SER A 13 6.92 -0.92 -11.99
C SER A 13 6.47 0.53 -12.13
N THR A 14 5.15 0.77 -12.12
CA THR A 14 4.58 2.10 -12.12
C THR A 14 4.73 2.80 -10.77
N ASN A 15 5.04 2.04 -9.72
CA ASN A 15 5.12 2.58 -8.36
C ASN A 15 6.39 3.40 -8.13
N THR A 16 7.48 3.07 -8.81
CA THR A 16 8.73 3.83 -8.70
C THR A 16 8.58 5.27 -9.19
N PRO A 17 8.04 5.54 -10.40
CA PRO A 17 7.76 6.92 -10.82
C PRO A 17 6.79 7.65 -9.91
N GLN A 18 5.80 6.97 -9.35
CA GLN A 18 4.85 7.57 -8.41
C GLN A 18 5.54 8.02 -7.12
N ALA A 19 6.40 7.16 -6.54
CA ALA A 19 7.16 7.52 -5.36
C ALA A 19 8.09 8.72 -5.65
N ASN A 20 8.75 8.72 -6.81
CA ASN A 20 9.58 9.85 -7.25
C ASN A 20 8.76 11.14 -7.36
N ALA A 21 7.54 11.05 -7.87
CA ALA A 21 6.67 12.22 -8.00
C ALA A 21 6.27 12.78 -6.64
N PHE A 22 5.94 11.92 -5.67
CA PHE A 22 5.64 12.37 -4.30
C PHE A 22 6.84 13.07 -3.67
N GLU A 23 8.04 12.53 -3.86
CA GLU A 23 9.26 13.16 -3.34
C GLU A 23 9.52 14.53 -3.98
N LYS A 24 9.26 14.67 -5.28
CA LYS A 24 9.39 15.96 -5.98
C LYS A 24 8.40 17.00 -5.47
N LEU A 25 7.23 16.56 -5.00
CA LEU A 25 6.24 17.44 -4.40
C LEU A 25 6.57 17.84 -2.96
N GLY A 26 7.69 17.37 -2.42
CA GLY A 26 8.17 17.71 -1.09
C GLY A 26 7.73 16.75 0.02
N HIS A 27 7.16 15.61 -0.33
CA HIS A 27 6.77 14.60 0.67
C HIS A 27 7.97 13.71 1.02
N ASP A 28 7.99 13.26 2.28
CA ASP A 28 8.95 12.29 2.77
C ASP A 28 8.35 10.89 2.53
N VAL A 29 8.94 10.14 1.60
CA VAL A 29 8.41 8.84 1.18
C VAL A 29 9.31 7.71 1.68
N ILE A 30 8.73 6.83 2.49
CA ILE A 30 9.35 5.58 2.89
C ILE A 30 8.81 4.50 1.95
N ARG A 31 9.71 3.94 1.13
CA ARG A 31 9.36 2.89 0.18
C ARG A 31 9.42 1.55 0.88
N TYR A 32 8.29 0.87 0.96
CA TYR A 32 8.20 -0.46 1.54
C TYR A 32 7.88 -1.45 0.42
N ASP A 33 8.92 -2.14 -0.07
CA ASP A 33 8.75 -3.16 -1.12
C ASP A 33 8.31 -4.46 -0.47
N PHE A 34 7.02 -4.76 -0.55
CA PHE A 34 6.45 -5.89 0.18
C PHE A 34 6.90 -7.25 -0.33
N LYS A 35 7.32 -7.36 -1.60
CA LYS A 35 7.89 -8.61 -2.14
C LYS A 35 9.31 -8.83 -1.63
N GLU A 36 10.14 -7.79 -1.64
CA GLU A 36 11.49 -7.86 -1.11
C GLU A 36 11.48 -8.14 0.39
N LYS A 37 10.57 -7.51 1.13
CA LYS A 37 10.40 -7.75 2.55
C LYS A 37 9.97 -9.18 2.85
N LEU A 38 9.09 -9.74 2.01
CA LEU A 38 8.69 -11.14 2.16
C LEU A 38 9.90 -12.07 2.05
N LYS A 39 10.81 -11.82 1.11
CA LYS A 39 12.05 -12.59 0.97
C LYS A 39 12.96 -12.41 2.18
N GLU A 40 13.10 -11.20 2.70
CA GLU A 40 13.90 -10.91 3.89
C GLU A 40 13.42 -11.70 5.11
N PHE A 41 12.12 -11.95 5.21
CA PHE A 41 11.51 -12.70 6.30
C PHE A 41 11.26 -14.17 5.93
N SER A 42 12.03 -14.73 5.02
CA SER A 42 11.98 -16.15 4.63
C SER A 42 10.57 -16.59 4.20
N ASP A 43 9.91 -15.75 3.42
CA ASP A 43 8.54 -15.96 2.90
C ASP A 43 7.45 -16.00 3.99
N SER A 44 7.73 -15.48 5.18
CA SER A 44 6.73 -15.35 6.22
C SER A 44 5.96 -14.04 6.09
N ALA A 45 4.72 -14.12 5.62
CA ALA A 45 3.83 -12.96 5.53
C ALA A 45 3.54 -12.37 6.92
N THR A 46 3.42 -13.21 7.94
CA THR A 46 3.17 -12.76 9.32
C THR A 46 4.30 -11.88 9.84
N LEU A 47 5.55 -12.28 9.66
CA LEU A 47 6.71 -11.50 10.10
C LEU A 47 6.82 -10.19 9.31
N ARG A 48 6.55 -10.22 8.00
CA ARG A 48 6.54 -9.02 7.17
C ARG A 48 5.47 -8.03 7.63
N ASP A 49 4.28 -8.52 7.91
CA ASP A 49 3.15 -7.67 8.30
C ASP A 49 3.40 -7.05 9.68
N ASP A 50 3.98 -7.81 10.61
CA ASP A 50 4.41 -7.28 11.92
C ASP A 50 5.48 -6.19 11.75
N ASP A 51 6.42 -6.37 10.83
CA ASP A 51 7.43 -5.37 10.50
C ASP A 51 6.79 -4.08 9.99
N LEU A 52 5.81 -4.19 9.10
CA LEU A 52 5.08 -3.03 8.56
C LEU A 52 4.37 -2.26 9.68
N ILE A 53 3.70 -2.96 10.59
CA ILE A 53 3.04 -2.33 11.74
C ILE A 53 4.07 -1.61 12.60
N ASN A 54 5.21 -2.23 12.88
CA ASN A 54 6.27 -1.62 13.68
C ASN A 54 6.82 -0.36 13.03
N ILE A 55 6.99 -0.35 11.72
CA ILE A 55 7.42 0.84 10.98
C ILE A 55 6.37 1.94 11.08
N CYS A 56 5.08 1.62 10.94
CA CYS A 56 4.01 2.59 11.12
C CYS A 56 4.01 3.20 12.51
N VAL A 57 4.23 2.40 13.55
CA VAL A 57 4.30 2.89 14.93
C VAL A 57 5.50 3.81 15.12
N SER A 58 6.68 3.41 14.65
CA SER A 58 7.92 4.17 14.88
C SER A 58 7.99 5.44 14.03
N GLU A 59 7.51 5.41 12.79
CA GLU A 59 7.58 6.56 11.88
C GLU A 59 6.39 7.51 11.99
N ASN A 60 5.28 7.03 12.52
CA ASN A 60 4.05 7.79 12.68
C ASN A 60 3.68 8.58 11.40
N PRO A 61 3.45 7.90 10.27
CA PRO A 61 3.23 8.58 9.00
C PRO A 61 1.88 9.31 8.97
N ASP A 62 1.79 10.30 8.08
CA ASP A 62 0.51 10.95 7.77
C ASP A 62 -0.37 10.06 6.90
N LEU A 63 0.27 9.24 6.05
CA LEU A 63 -0.43 8.38 5.10
C LEU A 63 0.30 7.06 4.94
N LEU A 64 -0.45 5.97 5.01
CA LEU A 64 -0.01 4.64 4.59
C LEU A 64 -0.73 4.31 3.28
N LEU A 65 0.01 4.23 2.20
CA LEU A 65 -0.55 4.00 0.86
C LEU A 65 -0.17 2.60 0.37
N PHE A 66 -1.18 1.81 0.05
CA PHE A 66 -1.00 0.49 -0.57
C PHE A 66 -1.25 0.58 -2.06
N SER A 67 -0.34 0.02 -2.86
CA SER A 67 -0.59 -0.20 -4.28
C SER A 67 -1.24 -1.57 -4.44
N LYS A 68 -2.47 -1.60 -4.94
CA LYS A 68 -3.32 -2.79 -5.15
C LYS A 68 -3.79 -3.49 -3.87
N GLY A 69 -3.00 -3.52 -2.81
CA GLY A 69 -3.38 -4.17 -1.55
C GLY A 69 -3.41 -5.69 -1.59
N VAL A 70 -2.96 -6.33 -2.66
CA VAL A 70 -2.93 -7.78 -2.79
C VAL A 70 -1.85 -8.36 -1.87
N GLY A 71 -2.20 -9.41 -1.13
CA GLY A 71 -1.26 -10.08 -0.23
C GLY A 71 -1.17 -9.46 1.17
N ILE A 72 -1.90 -8.39 1.43
CA ILE A 72 -1.99 -7.78 2.78
C ILE A 72 -3.32 -8.19 3.40
N ASP A 73 -3.27 -8.70 4.63
CA ASP A 73 -4.46 -9.10 5.36
C ASP A 73 -5.26 -7.87 5.80
N SER A 74 -6.59 -7.95 5.77
CA SER A 74 -7.46 -6.86 6.20
C SER A 74 -7.28 -6.51 7.68
N SER A 75 -6.86 -7.45 8.53
CA SER A 75 -6.53 -7.19 9.93
C SER A 75 -5.36 -6.22 10.08
N ILE A 76 -4.40 -6.27 9.16
CA ILE A 76 -3.25 -5.34 9.15
C ILE A 76 -3.73 -3.94 8.80
N ILE A 77 -4.63 -3.82 7.84
CA ILE A 77 -5.23 -2.53 7.48
C ILE A 77 -5.95 -1.92 8.68
N SER A 78 -6.77 -2.70 9.39
CA SER A 78 -7.46 -2.25 10.61
C SER A 78 -6.50 -1.73 11.66
N THR A 79 -5.44 -2.47 11.94
CA THR A 79 -4.42 -2.08 12.92
C THR A 79 -3.75 -0.77 12.51
N CYS A 80 -3.39 -0.63 11.24
CA CYS A 80 -2.74 0.58 10.75
C CYS A 80 -3.69 1.79 10.75
N GLN A 81 -4.99 1.59 10.58
CA GLN A 81 -5.98 2.66 10.65
C GLN A 81 -6.07 3.32 12.03
N ASP A 82 -5.72 2.61 13.07
CA ASP A 82 -5.63 3.17 14.42
C ASP A 82 -4.41 4.10 14.58
N ILE A 83 -3.46 4.03 13.66
CA ILE A 83 -2.20 4.80 13.71
C ILE A 83 -2.25 5.98 12.76
N CYS A 84 -2.75 5.78 11.53
CA CYS A 84 -2.69 6.79 10.47
C CYS A 84 -3.82 6.61 9.46
N HIS A 85 -3.92 7.56 8.53
CA HIS A 85 -4.83 7.45 7.38
C HIS A 85 -4.29 6.37 6.43
N VAL A 86 -5.14 5.42 6.06
CA VAL A 86 -4.79 4.32 5.14
C VAL A 86 -5.52 4.53 3.82
N ALA A 87 -4.77 4.49 2.73
CA ALA A 87 -5.29 4.63 1.39
C ALA A 87 -4.86 3.47 0.50
N LEU A 88 -5.66 3.20 -0.50
CA LEU A 88 -5.39 2.17 -1.50
C LEU A 88 -5.36 2.81 -2.88
N TRP A 89 -4.30 2.53 -3.63
CA TRP A 89 -4.22 2.88 -5.04
C TRP A 89 -4.49 1.62 -5.86
N TYR A 90 -5.60 1.61 -6.59
CA TYR A 90 -6.00 0.48 -7.41
C TYR A 90 -6.03 0.90 -8.88
N MET A 91 -5.22 0.27 -9.72
CA MET A 91 -5.04 0.65 -11.12
C MET A 91 -5.48 -0.42 -12.11
N ASP A 92 -5.86 -1.61 -11.64
CA ASP A 92 -6.34 -2.67 -12.51
C ASP A 92 -7.84 -2.53 -12.78
N PRO A 93 -8.38 -3.11 -13.88
CA PRO A 93 -9.83 -3.11 -14.13
C PRO A 93 -10.64 -3.72 -12.99
N MET A 94 -11.81 -3.15 -12.72
CA MET A 94 -12.69 -3.64 -11.64
C MET A 94 -13.11 -5.10 -11.82
N ILE A 95 -13.07 -5.63 -13.05
CA ILE A 95 -13.36 -7.04 -13.32
C ILE A 95 -12.39 -7.99 -12.62
N ASN A 96 -11.22 -7.49 -12.23
CA ASN A 96 -10.22 -8.30 -11.52
C ASN A 96 -10.38 -8.22 -10.00
N VAL A 97 -11.39 -7.51 -9.50
CA VAL A 97 -11.62 -7.38 -8.07
C VAL A 97 -12.35 -8.61 -7.53
N ASP A 98 -11.72 -9.33 -6.63
CA ASP A 98 -12.35 -10.44 -5.90
C ASP A 98 -12.95 -9.92 -4.58
N GLU A 99 -13.61 -10.82 -3.83
CA GLU A 99 -14.25 -10.45 -2.57
C GLU A 99 -13.26 -9.92 -1.53
N LYS A 100 -12.07 -10.50 -1.45
CA LYS A 100 -11.05 -10.08 -0.48
C LYS A 100 -10.56 -8.67 -0.80
N LEU A 101 -10.33 -8.38 -2.06
CA LEU A 101 -9.91 -7.05 -2.49
C LEU A 101 -11.05 -6.04 -2.29
N LEU A 102 -12.29 -6.43 -2.58
CA LEU A 102 -13.45 -5.57 -2.35
C LEU A 102 -13.60 -5.20 -0.87
N GLN A 103 -13.39 -6.13 0.05
CA GLN A 103 -13.39 -5.85 1.47
C GLN A 103 -12.33 -4.81 1.84
N LYS A 104 -11.13 -4.93 1.29
CA LYS A 104 -10.04 -3.96 1.51
C LYS A 104 -10.39 -2.58 0.95
N ILE A 105 -10.96 -2.54 -0.26
CA ILE A 105 -11.40 -1.29 -0.90
C ILE A 105 -12.43 -0.56 -0.02
N THR A 106 -13.38 -1.29 0.55
CA THR A 106 -14.40 -0.68 1.41
C THR A 106 -13.89 -0.35 2.81
N GLN A 107 -12.83 -1.00 3.26
CA GLN A 107 -12.28 -0.84 4.60
C GLN A 107 -11.37 0.40 4.71
N VAL A 108 -10.54 0.68 3.71
CA VAL A 108 -9.58 1.77 3.77
C VAL A 108 -10.24 3.14 3.86
N ASN A 109 -9.51 4.14 4.36
CA ASN A 109 -10.02 5.50 4.50
C ASN A 109 -10.23 6.19 3.15
N SER A 110 -9.36 5.90 2.16
CA SER A 110 -9.44 6.50 0.83
C SER A 110 -9.04 5.49 -0.23
N VAL A 111 -9.70 5.55 -1.39
CA VAL A 111 -9.34 4.74 -2.55
C VAL A 111 -9.08 5.65 -3.72
N PHE A 112 -7.92 5.49 -4.35
CA PHE A 112 -7.59 6.17 -5.61
C PHE A 112 -7.68 5.14 -6.73
N TYR A 113 -8.44 5.46 -7.76
CA TYR A 113 -8.74 4.55 -8.85
C TYR A 113 -8.34 5.18 -10.19
N THR A 114 -7.51 4.49 -10.96
CA THR A 114 -6.91 5.04 -12.18
C THR A 114 -7.21 4.27 -13.45
N ALA A 115 -8.21 3.39 -13.44
CA ALA A 115 -8.62 2.64 -14.62
C ALA A 115 -10.01 3.11 -15.12
N PRO A 116 -10.15 4.35 -15.61
CA PRO A 116 -11.45 4.94 -15.93
C PRO A 116 -12.20 4.19 -17.02
N ALA A 117 -11.52 3.42 -17.87
CA ALA A 117 -12.15 2.65 -18.94
C ALA A 117 -13.19 1.64 -18.44
N VAL A 118 -13.07 1.18 -17.20
CA VAL A 118 -14.03 0.25 -16.60
C VAL A 118 -15.40 0.88 -16.31
N TYR A 119 -15.48 2.18 -16.31
CA TYR A 119 -16.74 2.89 -16.05
C TYR A 119 -17.60 3.04 -17.29
N ARG A 120 -17.16 2.53 -18.41
CA ARG A 120 -17.85 2.67 -19.69
C ARG A 120 -18.68 1.43 -20.04
#